data_f800f57a801ff2a34da05e67ee96c8b7
#
_entry.id   f800f57a801ff2a34da05e67ee96c8b7
#
_cell.length_a   1.000
_cell.length_b   1.000
_cell.length_c   1.000
_cell.angle_alpha   90.00
_cell.angle_beta   90.00
_cell.angle_gamma   90.00
#
_symmetry.space_group_name_H-M   'P 1'
#
loop_
_entity.id
_entity.type
_entity.pdbx_description
1 polymer ?
#
loop_
_entity_poly.entity_id
_entity_poly.type
_entity_poly.pdbx_seq_one_letter_code
_entity_poly.pdbx_strand_id
1 'polypeptide(L)'
;MADPSLYRPKNVPDLPGVYRFKTKDDHVIYVGKAKNLKNRLNSYFTDITNLHPRTAMMVKTADKVDWVTVHNEVEALQLEFTWIKAFNPRFNVRFRDNKTYPYLTLTLKDEYPQIAVTRGSKKKGNKYYGPFTHVWAIRQTMEQIIKVFPIRSCKDSVFRX
;
A
#
# COMPACT_ATOMS: atom_id res chain seq x y z
N MET A 1 26.59 9.04 6.32
CA MET A 1 25.23 8.63 6.65
C MET A 1 24.97 8.78 8.15
N ALA A 2 23.76 9.19 8.50
CA ALA A 2 23.42 9.38 9.90
C ALA A 2 23.31 8.06 10.65
N ASP A 3 23.59 8.08 11.93
CA ASP A 3 23.34 6.93 12.80
C ASP A 3 21.84 6.82 13.00
N PRO A 4 21.23 5.69 12.60
CA PRO A 4 19.78 5.57 12.74
C PRO A 4 19.26 5.72 14.17
N SER A 5 20.07 5.40 15.16
CA SER A 5 19.63 5.53 16.55
C SER A 5 19.35 6.98 16.94
N LEU A 6 19.89 7.95 16.20
CA LEU A 6 19.70 9.35 16.50
C LEU A 6 18.27 9.82 16.23
N TYR A 7 17.58 9.18 15.29
CA TYR A 7 16.22 9.60 14.95
C TYR A 7 15.17 8.54 15.30
N ARG A 8 15.55 7.56 16.09
CA ARG A 8 14.61 6.52 16.52
C ARG A 8 13.41 7.16 17.21
N PRO A 9 12.19 6.91 16.73
CA PRO A 9 11.03 7.58 17.30
C PRO A 9 10.71 7.08 18.71
N LYS A 10 10.16 7.98 19.50
CA LYS A 10 9.74 7.66 20.86
C LYS A 10 8.23 7.77 20.97
N ASN A 11 7.67 7.04 21.93
CA ASN A 11 6.23 7.11 22.23
C ASN A 11 5.36 6.70 21.05
N VAL A 12 5.83 5.73 20.28
CA VAL A 12 5.04 5.20 19.18
C VAL A 12 3.89 4.35 19.74
N PRO A 13 2.65 4.58 19.29
CA PRO A 13 1.51 3.85 19.86
C PRO A 13 1.43 2.40 19.37
N ASP A 14 0.82 1.54 20.19
CA ASP A 14 0.52 0.15 19.87
C ASP A 14 -0.76 0.08 19.03
N LEU A 15 -0.79 0.79 17.91
CA LEU A 15 -1.98 0.92 17.07
C LEU A 15 -1.61 0.70 15.62
N PRO A 16 -2.58 0.33 14.78
CA PRO A 16 -2.31 0.24 13.34
C PRO A 16 -2.10 1.61 12.74
N GLY A 17 -1.29 1.66 11.70
CA GLY A 17 -1.03 2.93 11.06
C GLY A 17 -0.13 2.81 9.84
N VAL A 18 0.19 3.98 9.30
CA VAL A 18 1.08 4.11 8.14
C VAL A 18 2.21 5.05 8.54
N TYR A 19 3.41 4.69 8.18
CA TYR A 19 4.60 5.47 8.56
C TYR A 19 5.42 5.85 7.33
N ARG A 20 6.22 6.91 7.50
CA ARG A 20 7.08 7.41 6.42
C ARG A 20 8.47 7.66 6.97
N PHE A 21 9.49 7.25 6.21
CA PHE A 21 10.87 7.64 6.47
C PHE A 21 11.19 8.81 5.56
N LYS A 22 11.81 9.84 6.11
CA LYS A 22 12.10 11.07 5.39
C LYS A 22 13.55 11.48 5.53
N THR A 23 14.03 12.24 4.57
CA THR A 23 15.33 12.89 4.68
C THR A 23 15.18 14.18 5.49
N LYS A 24 16.32 14.83 5.73
CA LYS A 24 16.38 16.08 6.45
C LYS A 24 15.50 17.17 5.80
N ASP A 25 15.34 17.12 4.50
CA ASP A 25 14.55 18.08 3.73
C ASP A 25 13.07 17.71 3.64
N ASP A 26 12.62 16.76 4.48
CA ASP A 26 11.24 16.26 4.45
C ASP A 26 10.87 15.53 3.18
N HIS A 27 11.85 15.04 2.45
CA HIS A 27 11.60 14.23 1.27
C HIS A 27 11.29 12.81 1.71
N VAL A 28 10.11 12.30 1.33
CA VAL A 28 9.69 10.96 1.70
C VAL A 28 10.42 9.92 0.85
N ILE A 29 11.16 9.02 1.49
CA ILE A 29 11.92 8.00 0.78
C ILE A 29 11.36 6.59 0.97
N TYR A 30 10.47 6.41 1.92
CA TYR A 30 9.83 5.10 2.14
C TYR A 30 8.51 5.27 2.87
N VAL A 31 7.51 4.49 2.46
CA VAL A 31 6.19 4.45 3.09
C VAL A 31 5.89 2.99 3.43
N GLY A 32 5.40 2.74 4.63
CA GLY A 32 5.01 1.40 5.03
C GLY A 32 3.77 1.42 5.90
N LYS A 33 3.16 0.25 6.06
CA LYS A 33 2.02 0.11 6.96
C LYS A 33 2.32 -0.93 8.03
N ALA A 34 1.60 -0.85 9.13
CA ALA A 34 1.80 -1.75 10.25
C ALA A 34 0.50 -2.02 10.96
N LYS A 35 0.35 -3.25 11.43
CA LYS A 35 -0.75 -3.58 12.34
C LYS A 35 -0.48 -3.03 13.73
N ASN A 36 0.79 -2.89 14.08
CA ASN A 36 1.25 -2.30 15.34
C ASN A 36 2.45 -1.42 15.03
N LEU A 37 2.25 -0.11 15.06
CA LEU A 37 3.31 0.84 14.72
C LEU A 37 4.52 0.71 15.62
N LYS A 38 4.30 0.55 16.91
CA LYS A 38 5.39 0.45 17.88
C LYS A 38 6.32 -0.71 17.55
N ASN A 39 5.75 -1.90 17.35
CA ASN A 39 6.54 -3.07 17.05
C ASN A 39 7.26 -2.95 15.70
N ARG A 40 6.55 -2.45 14.71
CA ARG A 40 7.11 -2.34 13.37
C ARG A 40 8.26 -1.35 13.32
N LEU A 41 8.07 -0.17 13.90
CA LEU A 41 9.12 0.84 13.88
C LEU A 41 10.31 0.42 14.73
N ASN A 42 10.08 -0.22 15.89
CA ASN A 42 11.18 -0.73 16.67
C ASN A 42 12.03 -1.74 15.89
N SER A 43 11.41 -2.54 15.05
CA SER A 43 12.13 -3.56 14.30
C SER A 43 13.18 -2.96 13.35
N TYR A 44 12.98 -1.75 12.90
CA TYR A 44 13.96 -1.09 12.03
C TYR A 44 15.20 -0.61 12.79
N PHE A 45 15.08 -0.38 14.08
CA PHE A 45 16.16 0.23 14.87
C PHE A 45 16.82 -0.72 15.84
N THR A 46 16.23 -1.89 16.07
CA THR A 46 16.75 -2.82 17.06
C THR A 46 17.96 -3.61 16.55
N ASP A 47 17.86 -4.11 15.33
CA ASP A 47 18.94 -4.95 14.78
C ASP A 47 19.09 -4.67 13.29
N ILE A 48 19.81 -3.61 12.98
CA ILE A 48 20.00 -3.16 11.60
C ILE A 48 20.76 -4.18 10.78
N THR A 49 21.65 -4.95 11.42
CA THR A 49 22.47 -5.93 10.69
C THR A 49 21.64 -7.08 10.14
N ASN A 50 20.46 -7.35 10.71
CA ASN A 50 19.59 -8.42 10.23
C ASN A 50 18.56 -7.94 9.22
N LEU A 51 18.56 -6.65 8.89
CA LEU A 51 17.64 -6.13 7.87
C LEU A 51 18.10 -6.50 6.47
N HIS A 52 17.17 -6.64 5.57
CA HIS A 52 17.49 -6.78 4.15
C HIS A 52 18.40 -5.60 3.75
N PRO A 53 19.43 -5.81 2.91
CA PRO A 53 20.35 -4.72 2.57
C PRO A 53 19.66 -3.45 2.06
N ARG A 54 18.61 -3.59 1.27
CA ARG A 54 17.88 -2.42 0.78
C ARG A 54 17.18 -1.68 1.93
N THR A 55 16.61 -2.42 2.86
CA THR A 55 15.96 -1.84 4.04
C THR A 55 16.99 -1.14 4.94
N ALA A 56 18.13 -1.77 5.14
CA ALA A 56 19.20 -1.18 5.94
C ALA A 56 19.68 0.13 5.32
N MET A 57 19.85 0.14 4.00
CA MET A 57 20.25 1.36 3.29
C MET A 57 19.21 2.47 3.48
N MET A 58 17.92 2.12 3.41
CA MET A 58 16.85 3.08 3.60
C MET A 58 16.90 3.69 4.99
N VAL A 59 17.05 2.86 6.02
CA VAL A 59 17.10 3.34 7.40
C VAL A 59 18.31 4.26 7.61
N LYS A 60 19.45 3.94 7.02
CA LYS A 60 20.66 4.75 7.14
C LYS A 60 20.55 6.07 6.35
N THR A 61 19.80 6.07 5.26
CA THR A 61 19.64 7.26 4.43
C THR A 61 18.67 8.26 5.05
N ALA A 62 17.67 7.76 5.77
CA ALA A 62 16.66 8.62 6.39
C ALA A 62 17.23 9.42 7.57
N ASP A 63 16.58 10.52 7.85
CA ASP A 63 16.93 11.37 8.99
C ASP A 63 15.79 11.51 9.98
N LYS A 64 14.59 11.09 9.61
CA LYS A 64 13.45 11.14 10.53
C LYS A 64 12.35 10.20 10.04
N VAL A 65 11.43 9.91 10.95
CA VAL A 65 10.29 9.05 10.65
C VAL A 65 9.05 9.63 11.32
N ASP A 66 7.92 9.60 10.62
CA ASP A 66 6.66 9.97 11.26
C ASP A 66 5.59 8.94 10.87
N TRP A 67 4.42 9.07 11.47
CA TRP A 67 3.36 8.09 11.26
C TRP A 67 1.99 8.73 11.49
N VAL A 68 0.96 8.04 10.96
CA VAL A 68 -0.44 8.40 11.20
C VAL A 68 -1.15 7.12 11.63
N THR A 69 -1.91 7.19 12.72
CA THR A 69 -2.70 6.04 13.16
C THR A 69 -3.98 5.93 12.35
N VAL A 70 -4.46 4.71 12.17
CA VAL A 70 -5.70 4.44 11.44
C VAL A 70 -6.55 3.46 12.24
N HIS A 71 -7.81 3.29 11.83
CA HIS A 71 -8.75 2.46 12.58
C HIS A 71 -8.69 0.98 12.22
N ASN A 72 -8.24 0.64 11.00
CA ASN A 72 -8.23 -0.75 10.57
C ASN A 72 -7.24 -0.91 9.41
N GLU A 73 -7.08 -2.17 8.96
CA GLU A 73 -6.11 -2.49 7.92
C GLU A 73 -6.49 -1.93 6.55
N VAL A 74 -7.77 -1.82 6.28
CA VAL A 74 -8.22 -1.26 5.00
C VAL A 74 -7.85 0.21 4.90
N GLU A 75 -8.06 0.94 5.99
CA GLU A 75 -7.70 2.35 6.04
C GLU A 75 -6.19 2.53 5.90
N ALA A 76 -5.41 1.65 6.55
CA ALA A 76 -3.95 1.69 6.42
C ALA A 76 -3.53 1.46 4.98
N LEU A 77 -4.14 0.49 4.32
CA LEU A 77 -3.81 0.18 2.94
C LEU A 77 -4.12 1.34 2.01
N GLN A 78 -5.25 1.98 2.19
CA GLN A 78 -5.64 3.12 1.37
C GLN A 78 -4.68 4.29 1.55
N LEU A 79 -4.30 4.56 2.79
CA LEU A 79 -3.38 5.65 3.07
C LEU A 79 -1.98 5.35 2.54
N GLU A 80 -1.52 4.11 2.70
CA GLU A 80 -0.23 3.69 2.16
C GLU A 80 -0.20 3.88 0.65
N PHE A 81 -1.24 3.43 -0.03
CA PHE A 81 -1.33 3.56 -1.47
C PHE A 81 -1.32 5.03 -1.90
N THR A 82 -2.10 5.85 -1.21
CA THR A 82 -2.17 7.28 -1.52
C THR A 82 -0.81 7.95 -1.37
N TRP A 83 -0.10 7.63 -0.29
CA TRP A 83 1.21 8.22 -0.03
C TRP A 83 2.26 7.73 -1.01
N ILE A 84 2.24 6.43 -1.35
CA ILE A 84 3.20 5.91 -2.34
C ILE A 84 3.00 6.59 -3.69
N LYS A 85 1.75 6.78 -4.07
CA LYS A 85 1.45 7.44 -5.35
C LYS A 85 1.82 8.92 -5.32
N ALA A 86 1.54 9.60 -4.20
CA ALA A 86 1.81 11.03 -4.08
C ALA A 86 3.30 11.34 -4.00
N PHE A 87 4.04 10.54 -3.22
CA PHE A 87 5.45 10.84 -2.94
C PHE A 87 6.43 10.06 -3.80
N ASN A 88 5.99 8.97 -4.43
CA ASN A 88 6.84 8.11 -5.24
C ASN A 88 8.16 7.80 -4.52
N PRO A 89 8.12 7.20 -3.32
CA PRO A 89 9.33 7.02 -2.51
C PRO A 89 10.30 6.05 -3.18
N ARG A 90 11.57 6.41 -3.22
CA ARG A 90 12.53 5.63 -3.99
C ARG A 90 12.84 4.26 -3.41
N PHE A 91 12.59 4.03 -2.15
CA PHE A 91 12.87 2.73 -1.52
C PHE A 91 11.66 1.80 -1.53
N ASN A 92 10.50 2.26 -1.97
CA ASN A 92 9.36 1.37 -2.17
C ASN A 92 9.50 0.67 -3.51
N VAL A 93 8.84 -0.50 -3.61
CA VAL A 93 8.75 -1.18 -4.91
C VAL A 93 7.98 -0.25 -5.86
N ARG A 94 8.58 0.02 -7.00
CA ARG A 94 7.97 0.95 -7.95
C ARG A 94 6.90 0.26 -8.77
N PHE A 95 5.85 1.01 -9.10
CA PHE A 95 4.75 0.51 -9.91
C PHE A 95 4.93 0.79 -11.40
N ARG A 96 6.19 0.92 -11.83
CA ARG A 96 6.48 1.23 -13.23
C ARG A 96 6.00 0.16 -14.19
N ASP A 97 6.26 -1.08 -13.83
CA ASP A 97 5.88 -2.22 -14.66
C ASP A 97 4.60 -2.79 -14.11
N ASN A 98 3.51 -2.09 -14.37
CA ASN A 98 2.20 -2.46 -13.83
C ASN A 98 1.68 -3.78 -14.38
N LYS A 99 2.38 -4.38 -15.32
CA LYS A 99 1.98 -5.65 -15.91
C LYS A 99 1.87 -6.76 -14.87
N THR A 100 2.68 -6.68 -13.82
CA THR A 100 2.68 -7.72 -12.79
C THR A 100 1.78 -7.39 -11.61
N TYR A 101 1.29 -6.18 -11.52
CA TYR A 101 0.45 -5.76 -10.40
C TYR A 101 -1.02 -5.71 -10.83
N PRO A 102 -1.89 -6.41 -10.11
CA PRO A 102 -3.30 -6.43 -10.49
C PRO A 102 -4.05 -5.15 -10.13
N TYR A 103 -5.11 -4.90 -10.87
CA TYR A 103 -6.08 -3.84 -10.60
C TYR A 103 -7.42 -4.47 -10.30
N LEU A 104 -8.21 -3.77 -9.50
CA LEU A 104 -9.62 -4.09 -9.35
C LEU A 104 -10.37 -3.25 -10.38
N THR A 105 -11.08 -3.91 -11.29
CA THR A 105 -11.68 -3.26 -12.45
C THR A 105 -13.20 -3.34 -12.40
N LEU A 106 -13.85 -2.20 -12.65
CA LEU A 106 -15.30 -2.15 -12.84
C LEU A 106 -15.57 -1.97 -14.32
N THR A 107 -16.28 -2.91 -14.93
CA THR A 107 -16.58 -2.86 -16.37
C THR A 107 -17.86 -2.08 -16.60
N LEU A 108 -17.77 -0.76 -16.47
CA LEU A 108 -18.96 0.12 -16.47
C LEU A 108 -19.65 0.18 -17.81
N LYS A 109 -18.97 -0.13 -18.89
CA LYS A 109 -19.59 -0.11 -20.23
C LYS A 109 -20.38 -1.37 -20.56
N ASP A 110 -20.20 -2.44 -19.77
CA ASP A 110 -20.90 -3.67 -20.02
C ASP A 110 -22.39 -3.53 -19.70
N GLU A 111 -23.22 -4.27 -20.40
CA GLU A 111 -24.65 -4.32 -20.11
C GLU A 111 -24.89 -4.73 -18.66
N TYR A 112 -24.08 -5.69 -18.20
CA TYR A 112 -24.13 -6.15 -16.82
C TYR A 112 -22.74 -5.93 -16.19
N PRO A 113 -22.54 -4.79 -15.56
CA PRO A 113 -21.20 -4.46 -15.02
C PRO A 113 -20.68 -5.53 -14.07
N GLN A 114 -19.38 -5.75 -14.14
CA GLN A 114 -18.69 -6.76 -13.37
C GLN A 114 -17.52 -6.13 -12.62
N ILE A 115 -17.25 -6.66 -11.43
CA ILE A 115 -16.03 -6.32 -10.70
C ILE A 115 -15.08 -7.52 -10.85
N ALA A 116 -13.85 -7.23 -11.28
CA ALA A 116 -12.89 -8.30 -11.59
C ALA A 116 -11.48 -7.86 -11.30
N VAL A 117 -10.60 -8.84 -11.13
CA VAL A 117 -9.17 -8.58 -10.99
C VAL A 117 -8.54 -8.69 -12.39
N THR A 118 -7.88 -7.63 -12.82
CA THR A 118 -7.27 -7.60 -14.15
C THR A 118 -5.81 -7.15 -14.07
N ARG A 119 -5.06 -7.50 -15.11
CA ARG A 119 -3.67 -7.08 -15.27
C ARG A 119 -3.48 -6.56 -16.68
N GLY A 120 -2.44 -5.73 -16.85
CA GLY A 120 -2.10 -5.24 -18.17
C GLY A 120 -2.76 -3.92 -18.53
N SER A 121 -3.01 -3.74 -19.81
CA SER A 121 -3.48 -2.47 -20.34
C SER A 121 -4.88 -2.11 -19.85
N LYS A 122 -5.07 -0.84 -19.56
CA LYS A 122 -6.37 -0.34 -19.17
C LYS A 122 -7.23 -0.08 -20.41
N LYS A 123 -8.50 -0.41 -20.30
CA LYS A 123 -9.46 -0.18 -21.36
C LYS A 123 -10.29 1.06 -21.06
N LYS A 124 -10.54 1.85 -22.08
CA LYS A 124 -11.31 3.08 -21.94
C LYS A 124 -12.75 2.75 -21.52
N GLY A 125 -13.25 3.50 -20.58
CA GLY A 125 -14.63 3.33 -20.11
C GLY A 125 -14.75 2.46 -18.87
N ASN A 126 -13.72 1.74 -18.50
CA ASN A 126 -13.70 0.97 -17.26
C ASN A 126 -13.06 1.80 -16.15
N LYS A 127 -13.45 1.50 -14.93
CA LYS A 127 -12.87 2.16 -13.78
C LYS A 127 -11.89 1.20 -13.10
N TYR A 128 -10.72 1.71 -12.72
CA TYR A 128 -9.64 0.91 -12.17
C TYR A 128 -9.24 1.41 -10.80
N TYR A 129 -9.06 0.46 -9.89
CA TYR A 129 -8.53 0.73 -8.54
C TYR A 129 -7.23 -0.05 -8.37
N GLY A 130 -6.23 0.59 -7.85
CA GLY A 130 -4.95 -0.02 -7.64
C GLY A 130 -3.83 0.76 -8.31
N PRO A 131 -2.70 0.15 -8.60
CA PRO A 131 -2.41 -1.29 -8.51
C PRO A 131 -2.24 -1.76 -7.07
N PHE A 132 -2.54 -3.03 -6.85
CA PHE A 132 -2.43 -3.65 -5.53
C PHE A 132 -1.16 -4.51 -5.47
N THR A 133 -0.50 -4.45 -4.32
CA THR A 133 0.69 -5.27 -4.09
C THR A 133 0.38 -6.57 -3.33
N HIS A 134 -0.84 -6.67 -2.78
CA HIS A 134 -1.24 -7.84 -2.00
C HIS A 134 -2.58 -8.37 -2.47
N VAL A 135 -2.65 -9.67 -2.69
CA VAL A 135 -3.90 -10.31 -3.14
C VAL A 135 -5.00 -10.17 -2.10
N TRP A 136 -4.67 -10.30 -0.82
CA TRP A 136 -5.68 -10.19 0.23
C TRP A 136 -6.33 -8.81 0.24
N ALA A 137 -5.57 -7.78 -0.11
CA ALA A 137 -6.10 -6.43 -0.15
C ALA A 137 -7.14 -6.26 -1.26
N ILE A 138 -6.90 -6.92 -2.39
CA ILE A 138 -7.86 -6.90 -3.49
C ILE A 138 -9.18 -7.54 -3.05
N ARG A 139 -9.11 -8.67 -2.37
CA ARG A 139 -10.31 -9.35 -1.91
C ARG A 139 -11.10 -8.51 -0.92
N GLN A 140 -10.42 -7.88 0.03
CA GLN A 140 -11.10 -7.03 1.00
C GLN A 140 -11.79 -5.86 0.33
N THR A 141 -11.11 -5.21 -0.60
CA THR A 141 -11.69 -4.08 -1.32
C THR A 141 -12.88 -4.51 -2.14
N MET A 142 -12.78 -5.65 -2.83
CA MET A 142 -13.87 -6.19 -3.62
C MET A 142 -15.10 -6.47 -2.76
N GLU A 143 -14.89 -7.09 -1.61
CA GLU A 143 -16.00 -7.41 -0.70
C GLU A 143 -16.70 -6.16 -0.23
N GLN A 144 -15.96 -5.11 0.07
CA GLN A 144 -16.56 -3.84 0.51
C GLN A 144 -17.36 -3.17 -0.60
N ILE A 145 -16.84 -3.21 -1.83
CA ILE A 145 -17.55 -2.60 -2.96
C ILE A 145 -18.84 -3.36 -3.25
N ILE A 146 -18.80 -4.68 -3.19
CA ILE A 146 -19.98 -5.50 -3.44
C ILE A 146 -21.08 -5.25 -2.41
N LYS A 147 -20.70 -5.00 -1.16
CA LYS A 147 -21.67 -4.69 -0.10
C LYS A 147 -22.43 -3.39 -0.36
N VAL A 148 -21.75 -2.41 -0.94
CA VAL A 148 -22.36 -1.10 -1.18
C VAL A 148 -23.05 -1.03 -2.53
N PHE A 149 -22.48 -1.65 -3.54
CA PHE A 149 -22.99 -1.61 -4.91
C PHE A 149 -23.34 -3.03 -5.37
N PRO A 150 -24.53 -3.26 -5.91
CA PRO A 150 -24.93 -4.60 -6.36
C PRO A 150 -24.28 -4.95 -7.69
N ILE A 151 -22.98 -5.18 -7.67
CA ILE A 151 -22.20 -5.52 -8.85
C ILE A 151 -21.76 -6.97 -8.73
N ARG A 152 -21.87 -7.72 -9.85
CA ARG A 152 -21.49 -9.10 -9.86
C ARG A 152 -19.98 -9.28 -9.93
N SER A 153 -19.49 -10.41 -9.40
CA SER A 153 -18.09 -10.79 -9.51
C SER A 153 -17.89 -12.00 -10.43
N CYS A 154 -18.98 -12.64 -10.88
CA CYS A 154 -18.88 -13.82 -11.74
C CYS A 154 -18.70 -13.43 -13.20
N LYS A 155 -18.12 -14.33 -13.97
CA LYS A 155 -17.91 -14.13 -15.39
C LYS A 155 -19.24 -14.12 -16.15
N ASP A 156 -19.22 -13.56 -17.37
CA ASP A 156 -20.41 -13.50 -18.20
C ASP A 156 -21.02 -14.89 -18.42
N SER A 157 -20.19 -15.89 -18.66
CA SER A 157 -20.67 -17.24 -18.90
C SER A 157 -21.42 -17.81 -17.71
N VAL A 158 -21.04 -17.46 -16.51
CA VAL A 158 -21.70 -17.90 -15.29
C VAL A 158 -22.96 -17.09 -15.03
N PHE A 159 -22.87 -15.77 -15.22
CA PHE A 159 -23.98 -14.86 -14.94
C PHE A 159 -25.17 -15.12 -15.84
N ARG A 160 -24.95 -15.41 -17.10
CA ARG A 160 -26.02 -15.67 -18.07
C ARG A 160 -26.59 -17.08 -18.02
N UNK A 161 -25.94 -17.69 -17.49
CA UNK A 161 -26.30 -19.03 -17.34
C UNK A 161 -27.22 -19.26 -16.45
#